data_5bdbcf48ddf01711d159c6b467f46268
#
_entry.id   5bdbcf48ddf01711d159c6b467f46268
#
_cell.length_a   1.000
_cell.length_b   1.000
_cell.length_c   1.000
_cell.angle_alpha   90.00
_cell.angle_beta   90.00
_cell.angle_gamma   90.00
#
_symmetry.space_group_name_H-M   'P 1'
#
loop_
_entity.id
_entity.type
_entity.pdbx_description
1 polymer ?
#
loop_
_entity_poly.entity_id
_entity_poly.type
_entity_poly.pdbx_seq_one_letter_code
_entity_poly.pdbx_strand_id
1 'polypeptide(L)'
;MSEIVFSGSAEITGEGIKKHFRSFDPIKALFELIWNGLDANASRVDVKIRRNDIDGLESITILDNGDGIDVKNIKNNFEKFNESQKKQDNNKHGSHGKGRLAFHRLCEKATWYTRRESYDAKITIESSAIKDFEGKYISSKEQNAYLSEGSSGTCVELLNFAQINLPENNLIIEAFGKEFGWFLVLNKDRSIFVEGVEVTIPSHDLHTSNFNIENILFSVKIIRWSDKPSSEKSFNYLINTGNKVVHKEFSKFNKKVKFYSSAYISSKWVDNFDPEGNEVLPDCTVYSPVYKGIMNEVVLYQKEIYQEFLRCYVDKEIERFDENGYFPEYKNIDKNYAIWRKKNTKSTVKEIYLADPAIFNTLNSKQSKILIRLLDRILVSNENDWAPFDFEEAGEPRGFSIDL
;
A
#
# COMPACT_ATOMS: atom_id res chain seq x y z
N MET A 1 18.68 -1.08 44.18
CA MET A 1 18.60 -1.80 42.90
C MET A 1 17.12 -2.15 42.69
N SER A 2 16.50 -1.72 41.61
CA SER A 2 15.15 -2.15 41.26
C SER A 2 15.16 -3.62 40.87
N GLU A 3 14.37 -4.44 41.53
CA GLU A 3 14.30 -5.87 41.31
C GLU A 3 13.78 -6.18 39.92
N ILE A 4 14.45 -7.02 39.14
CA ILE A 4 13.97 -7.55 37.87
C ILE A 4 12.79 -8.46 38.19
N VAL A 5 11.58 -8.13 37.69
CA VAL A 5 10.37 -8.90 38.01
C VAL A 5 10.10 -9.99 36.98
N PHE A 6 10.60 -9.84 35.76
CA PHE A 6 10.46 -10.84 34.71
C PHE A 6 11.62 -10.77 33.70
N SER A 7 12.00 -11.91 33.18
CA SER A 7 13.00 -12.07 32.11
C SER A 7 12.64 -13.28 31.26
N GLY A 8 13.20 -13.38 30.07
CA GLY A 8 12.99 -14.50 29.19
C GLY A 8 13.87 -14.42 27.95
N SER A 9 13.82 -15.45 27.12
CA SER A 9 14.52 -15.51 25.85
C SER A 9 13.62 -16.01 24.72
N ALA A 10 13.86 -15.55 23.50
CA ALA A 10 13.15 -16.02 22.31
C ALA A 10 13.59 -17.43 21.92
N GLU A 11 12.69 -18.22 21.35
CA GLU A 11 12.90 -19.63 20.98
C GLU A 11 13.83 -19.85 19.77
N ILE A 12 14.53 -18.83 19.30
CA ILE A 12 15.43 -18.85 18.14
C ILE A 12 16.85 -18.40 18.55
N THR A 13 17.88 -18.84 17.82
CA THR A 13 19.24 -18.35 18.04
C THR A 13 19.38 -16.88 17.61
N GLY A 14 20.24 -16.13 18.34
CA GLY A 14 20.51 -14.72 17.97
C GLY A 14 21.04 -14.56 16.54
N GLU A 15 21.86 -15.52 16.05
CA GLU A 15 22.31 -15.54 14.65
C GLU A 15 21.16 -15.77 13.66
N GLY A 16 20.20 -16.63 13.98
CA GLY A 16 19.01 -16.85 13.17
C GLY A 16 18.16 -15.59 13.03
N ILE A 17 18.01 -14.83 14.12
CA ILE A 17 17.33 -13.52 14.11
C ILE A 17 18.09 -12.54 13.20
N LYS A 18 19.39 -12.36 13.42
CA LYS A 18 20.23 -11.45 12.63
C LYS A 18 20.25 -11.81 11.14
N LYS A 19 20.31 -13.09 10.80
CA LYS A 19 20.24 -13.58 9.42
C LYS A 19 18.91 -13.25 8.75
N HIS A 20 17.80 -13.40 9.48
CA HIS A 20 16.47 -13.07 8.97
C HIS A 20 16.34 -11.60 8.54
N PHE A 21 16.90 -10.69 9.33
CA PHE A 21 16.82 -9.25 9.06
C PHE A 21 18.02 -8.69 8.25
N ARG A 22 18.95 -9.52 7.79
CA ARG A 22 20.19 -9.09 7.13
C ARG A 22 19.96 -8.16 5.94
N SER A 23 18.92 -8.42 5.16
CA SER A 23 18.53 -7.63 3.99
C SER A 23 17.47 -6.57 4.29
N PHE A 24 17.12 -6.37 5.56
CA PHE A 24 16.10 -5.42 5.94
C PHE A 24 16.64 -3.99 5.81
N ASP A 25 15.92 -3.14 5.07
CA ASP A 25 16.17 -1.72 5.05
C ASP A 25 15.90 -1.12 6.44
N PRO A 26 16.76 -0.24 6.98
CA PRO A 26 16.52 0.43 8.25
C PRO A 26 15.13 1.07 8.39
N ILE A 27 14.60 1.68 7.34
CA ILE A 27 13.27 2.29 7.39
C ILE A 27 12.14 1.25 7.59
N LYS A 28 12.33 0.02 7.10
CA LYS A 28 11.37 -1.08 7.32
C LYS A 28 11.32 -1.53 8.77
N ALA A 29 12.40 -1.35 9.52
CA ALA A 29 12.39 -1.61 10.95
C ALA A 29 11.48 -0.62 11.71
N LEU A 30 11.39 0.63 11.25
CA LEU A 30 10.42 1.60 11.77
C LEU A 30 8.99 1.19 11.42
N PHE A 31 8.75 0.69 10.19
CA PHE A 31 7.42 0.20 9.80
C PHE A 31 6.90 -0.87 10.76
N GLU A 32 7.73 -1.84 11.11
CA GLU A 32 7.35 -2.92 12.03
C GLU A 32 6.98 -2.40 13.43
N LEU A 33 7.71 -1.39 13.92
CA LEU A 33 7.40 -0.80 15.23
C LEU A 33 6.12 0.03 15.20
N ILE A 34 5.87 0.75 14.11
CA ILE A 34 4.61 1.49 13.89
C ILE A 34 3.42 0.53 13.78
N TRP A 35 3.57 -0.57 12.99
CA TRP A 35 2.54 -1.60 12.90
C TRP A 35 2.19 -2.21 14.27
N ASN A 36 3.17 -2.38 15.16
CA ASN A 36 2.91 -2.85 16.52
C ASN A 36 1.99 -1.91 17.31
N GLY A 37 2.17 -0.59 17.16
CA GLY A 37 1.28 0.41 17.78
C GLY A 37 -0.14 0.35 17.18
N LEU A 38 -0.26 0.31 15.84
CA LEU A 38 -1.55 0.19 15.16
C LEU A 38 -2.27 -1.12 15.51
N ASP A 39 -1.54 -2.23 15.62
CA ASP A 39 -2.05 -3.54 16.06
C ASP A 39 -2.48 -3.54 17.55
N ALA A 40 -1.96 -2.62 18.36
CA ALA A 40 -2.38 -2.36 19.74
C ALA A 40 -3.53 -1.35 19.83
N ASN A 41 -4.32 -1.19 18.76
CA ASN A 41 -5.47 -0.29 18.66
C ASN A 41 -5.14 1.20 18.80
N ALA A 42 -3.88 1.61 18.56
CA ALA A 42 -3.54 3.02 18.58
C ALA A 42 -4.33 3.80 17.53
N SER A 43 -4.91 4.93 17.91
CA SER A 43 -5.47 5.91 16.97
C SER A 43 -4.42 6.89 16.47
N ARG A 44 -3.29 6.99 17.18
CA ARG A 44 -2.19 7.88 16.82
C ARG A 44 -0.84 7.22 17.12
N VAL A 45 0.09 7.34 16.16
CA VAL A 45 1.49 6.97 16.34
C VAL A 45 2.36 8.17 15.98
N ASP A 46 3.23 8.58 16.92
CA ASP A 46 4.19 9.68 16.73
C ASP A 46 5.62 9.12 16.65
N VAL A 47 6.35 9.49 15.62
CA VAL A 47 7.77 9.16 15.43
C VAL A 47 8.58 10.43 15.62
N LYS A 48 9.51 10.42 16.57
CA LYS A 48 10.44 11.52 16.86
C LYS A 48 11.86 11.06 16.57
N ILE A 49 12.62 11.87 15.82
CA ILE A 49 13.97 11.57 15.36
C ILE A 49 14.88 12.68 15.83
N ARG A 50 15.68 12.41 16.85
CA ARG A 50 16.65 13.37 17.35
C ARG A 50 18.01 13.13 16.70
N ARG A 51 18.61 14.20 16.19
CA ARG A 51 19.95 14.21 15.59
C ARG A 51 20.86 15.11 16.40
N ASN A 52 22.15 14.78 16.41
CA ASN A 52 23.18 15.61 17.03
C ASN A 52 23.64 16.71 16.08
N ASP A 53 24.55 17.58 16.55
CA ASP A 53 25.05 18.75 15.82
C ASP A 53 25.79 18.43 14.50
N ILE A 54 26.20 17.18 14.29
CA ILE A 54 26.84 16.67 13.08
C ILE A 54 25.90 15.78 12.26
N ASP A 55 24.59 15.92 12.44
CA ASP A 55 23.51 15.19 11.75
C ASP A 55 23.51 13.67 11.99
N GLY A 56 24.24 13.18 12.99
CA GLY A 56 24.20 11.79 13.43
C GLY A 56 22.94 11.49 14.26
N LEU A 57 22.41 10.28 14.13
CA LEU A 57 21.25 9.87 14.93
C LEU A 57 21.60 9.73 16.41
N GLU A 58 20.88 10.43 17.26
CA GLU A 58 21.01 10.38 18.72
C GLU A 58 19.94 9.47 19.35
N SER A 59 18.67 9.66 18.98
CA SER A 59 17.57 8.82 19.43
C SER A 59 16.43 8.79 18.41
N ILE A 60 15.70 7.68 18.36
CA ILE A 60 14.39 7.60 17.70
C ILE A 60 13.40 7.14 18.75
N THR A 61 12.27 7.83 18.82
CA THR A 61 11.18 7.49 19.73
C THR A 61 9.91 7.24 18.92
N ILE A 62 9.30 6.07 19.11
CA ILE A 62 8.00 5.74 18.51
C ILE A 62 7.00 5.66 19.66
N LEU A 63 6.03 6.55 19.67
CA LEU A 63 4.99 6.66 20.69
C LEU A 63 3.64 6.30 20.08
N ASP A 64 2.93 5.38 20.71
CA ASP A 64 1.54 5.07 20.40
C ASP A 64 0.62 5.28 21.61
N ASN A 65 -0.64 5.56 21.34
CA ASN A 65 -1.70 5.68 22.34
C ASN A 65 -2.60 4.44 22.38
N GLY A 66 -2.06 3.27 22.06
CA GLY A 66 -2.78 2.01 22.04
C GLY A 66 -3.01 1.38 23.42
N ASP A 67 -3.33 0.09 23.43
CA ASP A 67 -3.66 -0.66 24.65
C ASP A 67 -2.46 -0.87 25.60
N GLY A 68 -1.25 -0.63 25.15
CA GLY A 68 -0.02 -0.97 25.85
C GLY A 68 0.31 -2.48 25.84
N ILE A 69 1.50 -2.84 26.34
CA ILE A 69 1.99 -4.21 26.36
C ILE A 69 1.45 -4.97 27.57
N ASP A 70 0.86 -6.14 27.33
CA ASP A 70 0.44 -7.04 28.42
C ASP A 70 1.65 -7.78 28.99
N VAL A 71 2.28 -7.19 30.01
CA VAL A 71 3.45 -7.79 30.67
C VAL A 71 3.09 -8.93 31.63
N LYS A 72 1.81 -9.09 32.01
CA LYS A 72 1.37 -10.23 32.82
C LYS A 72 1.44 -11.52 32.00
N ASN A 73 1.24 -11.43 30.67
CA ASN A 73 1.36 -12.52 29.72
C ASN A 73 2.59 -12.37 28.81
N ILE A 74 3.70 -11.85 29.34
CA ILE A 74 4.90 -11.47 28.58
C ILE A 74 5.49 -12.64 27.77
N LYS A 75 5.44 -13.86 28.30
CA LYS A 75 5.91 -15.08 27.62
C LYS A 75 5.24 -15.27 26.28
N ASN A 76 3.94 -15.09 26.21
CA ASN A 76 3.18 -15.21 24.98
C ASN A 76 3.46 -14.08 23.98
N ASN A 77 3.85 -12.91 24.45
CA ASN A 77 4.06 -11.72 23.63
C ASN A 77 5.52 -11.51 23.20
N PHE A 78 6.50 -11.91 24.03
CA PHE A 78 7.92 -11.64 23.80
C PHE A 78 8.81 -12.88 23.60
N GLU A 79 8.43 -14.07 24.08
CA GLU A 79 9.24 -15.27 23.89
C GLU A 79 9.02 -15.93 22.53
N LYS A 80 7.81 -15.89 21.98
CA LYS A 80 7.48 -16.58 20.73
C LYS A 80 8.00 -15.84 19.50
N PHE A 81 8.97 -16.43 18.82
CA PHE A 81 9.44 -16.03 17.52
C PHE A 81 8.88 -17.03 16.49
N ASN A 82 8.20 -16.57 15.46
CA ASN A 82 7.43 -17.36 14.49
C ASN A 82 6.12 -18.02 14.99
N GLU A 83 5.86 -18.08 16.28
CA GLU A 83 4.63 -18.62 16.86
C GLU A 83 3.95 -17.57 17.73
N SER A 84 3.68 -16.40 17.21
CA SER A 84 2.94 -15.42 18.03
C SER A 84 1.49 -15.84 18.17
N GLN A 85 0.85 -15.50 19.29
CA GLN A 85 -0.62 -15.53 19.45
C GLN A 85 -1.35 -14.77 18.34
N LYS A 86 -0.62 -13.94 17.58
CA LYS A 86 -1.10 -13.29 16.37
C LYS A 86 -1.57 -14.28 15.31
N LYS A 87 -1.15 -15.56 15.32
CA LYS A 87 -1.74 -16.63 14.48
C LYS A 87 -3.15 -17.03 14.93
N GLN A 88 -3.42 -16.93 16.23
CA GLN A 88 -4.76 -17.23 16.80
C GLN A 88 -5.64 -15.98 16.90
N ASP A 89 -5.03 -14.80 16.94
CA ASP A 89 -5.73 -13.52 16.95
C ASP A 89 -5.74 -12.96 15.52
N ASN A 90 -6.82 -13.24 14.81
CA ASN A 90 -7.03 -12.85 13.42
C ASN A 90 -7.04 -11.34 13.16
N ASN A 91 -6.80 -10.51 14.18
CA ASN A 91 -6.95 -9.06 14.11
C ASN A 91 -5.64 -8.26 14.00
N LYS A 92 -4.45 -8.88 13.87
CA LYS A 92 -3.14 -8.19 13.90
C LYS A 92 -2.33 -8.37 12.62
N HIS A 93 -1.65 -7.32 12.13
CA HIS A 93 -0.92 -7.30 10.86
C HIS A 93 0.38 -8.14 10.88
N GLY A 94 1.04 -8.27 12.00
CA GLY A 94 2.27 -9.06 12.14
C GLY A 94 2.02 -10.51 12.49
N SER A 95 2.24 -11.46 11.58
CA SER A 95 1.91 -12.88 11.77
C SER A 95 2.98 -13.71 12.51
N HIS A 96 4.19 -13.17 12.78
CA HIS A 96 5.34 -13.98 13.15
C HIS A 96 6.09 -13.56 14.41
N GLY A 97 5.61 -12.56 15.16
CA GLY A 97 6.30 -12.08 16.38
C GLY A 97 7.72 -11.53 16.14
N LYS A 98 8.07 -11.23 14.90
CA LYS A 98 9.42 -10.80 14.47
C LYS A 98 9.62 -9.30 14.56
N GLY A 99 8.57 -8.52 14.34
CA GLY A 99 8.65 -7.08 14.11
C GLY A 99 9.37 -6.33 15.23
N ARG A 100 9.13 -6.71 16.49
CA ARG A 100 9.82 -6.07 17.63
C ARG A 100 11.34 -6.20 17.61
N LEU A 101 11.88 -7.23 16.97
CA LEU A 101 13.32 -7.47 16.89
C LEU A 101 13.99 -6.79 15.67
N ALA A 102 13.20 -6.17 14.79
CA ALA A 102 13.73 -5.44 13.64
C ALA A 102 14.62 -4.25 14.04
N PHE A 103 14.46 -3.73 15.28
CA PHE A 103 15.24 -2.60 15.79
C PHE A 103 16.75 -2.77 15.67
N HIS A 104 17.28 -4.03 15.75
CA HIS A 104 18.71 -4.29 15.66
C HIS A 104 19.35 -3.89 14.31
N ARG A 105 18.50 -3.61 13.30
CA ARG A 105 18.94 -3.02 12.02
C ARG A 105 19.19 -1.52 12.13
N LEU A 106 18.68 -0.89 13.18
CA LEU A 106 18.82 0.54 13.43
C LEU A 106 19.84 0.83 14.52
N CYS A 107 19.75 0.13 15.65
CA CYS A 107 20.45 0.50 16.86
C CYS A 107 20.84 -0.73 17.69
N GLU A 108 21.68 -0.50 18.71
CA GLU A 108 22.15 -1.55 19.63
C GLU A 108 21.19 -1.79 20.78
N LYS A 109 20.36 -0.81 21.13
CA LYS A 109 19.47 -0.87 22.29
C LYS A 109 18.08 -0.33 21.97
N ALA A 110 17.07 -1.12 22.29
CA ALA A 110 15.68 -0.72 22.26
C ALA A 110 15.03 -0.89 23.64
N THR A 111 14.28 0.11 24.04
CA THR A 111 13.57 0.12 25.32
C THR A 111 12.12 0.43 25.06
N TRP A 112 11.23 -0.46 25.51
CA TRP A 112 9.78 -0.25 25.51
C TRP A 112 9.35 0.23 26.88
N TYR A 113 8.83 1.43 26.98
CA TYR A 113 8.07 1.91 28.13
C TYR A 113 6.62 1.68 27.79
N THR A 114 5.85 1.07 28.68
CA THR A 114 4.44 0.79 28.44
C THR A 114 3.58 1.13 29.65
N ARG A 115 2.41 1.66 29.37
CA ARG A 115 1.33 1.87 30.33
C ARG A 115 0.10 1.10 29.89
N ARG A 116 -0.38 0.23 30.74
CA ARG A 116 -1.60 -0.53 30.50
C ARG A 116 -2.39 -0.66 31.79
N GLU A 117 -3.69 -0.33 31.72
CA GLU A 117 -4.59 -0.40 32.88
C GLU A 117 -4.01 0.32 34.12
N SER A 118 -3.57 -0.47 35.11
CA SER A 118 -3.11 0.01 36.41
C SER A 118 -1.60 -0.13 36.62
N TYR A 119 -0.84 -0.45 35.59
CA TYR A 119 0.61 -0.65 35.75
C TYR A 119 1.43 0.03 34.67
N ASP A 120 2.63 0.40 35.05
CA ASP A 120 3.70 0.87 34.21
C ASP A 120 4.82 -0.16 34.19
N ALA A 121 5.40 -0.42 33.04
CA ALA A 121 6.52 -1.34 32.88
C ALA A 121 7.54 -0.85 31.87
N LYS A 122 8.76 -1.34 32.01
CA LYS A 122 9.88 -1.11 31.09
C LYS A 122 10.46 -2.44 30.67
N ILE A 123 10.68 -2.63 29.36
CA ILE A 123 11.32 -3.82 28.79
C ILE A 123 12.50 -3.34 27.96
N THR A 124 13.63 -3.98 28.09
CA THR A 124 14.86 -3.64 27.33
C THR A 124 15.39 -4.86 26.59
N ILE A 125 15.81 -4.65 25.33
CA ILE A 125 16.48 -5.64 24.51
C ILE A 125 17.77 -5.00 23.96
N GLU A 126 18.89 -5.72 24.04
CA GLU A 126 20.16 -5.32 23.44
C GLU A 126 20.46 -6.16 22.19
N SER A 127 20.99 -5.56 21.15
CA SER A 127 21.33 -6.24 19.89
C SER A 127 22.43 -7.32 20.09
N SER A 128 23.28 -7.16 21.10
CA SER A 128 24.29 -8.15 21.49
C SER A 128 23.68 -9.45 22.03
N ALA A 129 22.54 -9.32 22.75
CA ALA A 129 21.77 -10.42 23.34
C ALA A 129 20.31 -10.40 22.82
N ILE A 130 20.12 -10.26 21.51
CA ILE A 130 18.83 -9.96 20.85
C ILE A 130 17.70 -10.95 21.15
N LYS A 131 18.01 -12.16 21.55
CA LYS A 131 17.03 -13.16 21.96
C LYS A 131 16.52 -12.96 23.39
N ASP A 132 17.30 -12.27 24.23
CA ASP A 132 17.01 -12.10 25.65
C ASP A 132 16.39 -10.73 25.89
N PHE A 133 15.45 -10.66 26.81
CA PHE A 133 14.88 -9.41 27.26
C PHE A 133 14.82 -9.32 28.78
N GLU A 134 14.96 -8.12 29.26
CA GLU A 134 14.81 -7.80 30.68
C GLU A 134 13.65 -6.83 30.87
N GLY A 135 12.82 -7.09 31.86
CA GLY A 135 11.69 -6.24 32.15
C GLY A 135 11.43 -6.07 33.63
N LYS A 136 10.88 -4.92 34.00
CA LYS A 136 10.46 -4.60 35.34
C LYS A 136 9.23 -3.73 35.34
N TYR A 137 8.43 -3.81 36.41
CA TYR A 137 7.44 -2.79 36.74
C TYR A 137 8.19 -1.54 37.21
N ILE A 138 7.67 -0.39 36.83
CA ILE A 138 8.25 0.92 37.17
C ILE A 138 7.20 1.80 37.84
N SER A 139 7.66 2.78 38.62
CA SER A 139 6.78 3.81 39.15
C SER A 139 6.45 4.84 38.06
N SER A 140 5.37 5.60 38.28
CA SER A 140 5.00 6.67 37.33
C SER A 140 6.08 7.76 37.19
N LYS A 141 7.00 7.87 38.19
CA LYS A 141 8.15 8.80 38.13
C LYS A 141 9.28 8.29 37.19
N GLU A 142 9.36 6.98 37.01
CA GLU A 142 10.34 6.32 36.11
C GLU A 142 9.80 6.13 34.71
N GLN A 143 8.50 6.43 34.49
CA GLN A 143 7.86 6.33 33.19
C GLN A 143 8.43 7.35 32.21
N ASN A 144 8.45 6.99 30.92
CA ASN A 144 8.85 7.91 29.87
C ASN A 144 7.92 9.14 29.85
N ALA A 145 8.49 10.34 29.74
CA ALA A 145 7.75 11.59 29.82
C ALA A 145 6.59 11.70 28.81
N TYR A 146 6.72 11.04 27.66
CA TYR A 146 5.67 11.02 26.62
C TYR A 146 4.44 10.18 27.02
N LEU A 147 4.58 9.24 27.98
CA LEU A 147 3.48 8.43 28.51
C LEU A 147 2.91 8.97 29.83
N SER A 148 3.51 10.01 30.41
CA SER A 148 3.07 10.54 31.71
C SER A 148 1.65 11.11 31.70
N GLU A 149 1.20 11.60 30.54
CA GLU A 149 -0.10 12.23 30.34
C GLU A 149 -1.17 11.29 29.76
N GLY A 150 -0.77 10.11 29.27
CA GLY A 150 -1.67 9.15 28.60
C GLY A 150 -2.34 8.17 29.54
N SER A 151 -3.52 7.67 29.18
CA SER A 151 -4.24 6.61 29.89
C SER A 151 -3.67 5.21 29.61
N SER A 152 -3.15 4.98 28.40
CA SER A 152 -2.48 3.75 27.94
C SER A 152 -1.59 4.06 26.74
N GLY A 153 -0.69 3.13 26.39
CA GLY A 153 0.15 3.24 25.21
C GLY A 153 1.54 2.65 25.40
N THR A 154 2.36 2.75 24.34
CA THR A 154 3.74 2.32 24.37
C THR A 154 4.65 3.38 23.78
N CYS A 155 5.80 3.60 24.41
CA CYS A 155 6.90 4.43 23.92
C CYS A 155 8.11 3.56 23.69
N VAL A 156 8.52 3.37 22.43
CA VAL A 156 9.73 2.65 22.06
C VAL A 156 10.86 3.65 21.87
N GLU A 157 11.90 3.56 22.67
CA GLU A 157 13.10 4.39 22.58
C GLU A 157 14.25 3.57 22.00
N LEU A 158 14.81 4.03 20.90
CA LEU A 158 15.95 3.43 20.20
C LEU A 158 17.19 4.28 20.43
N LEU A 159 18.27 3.65 20.87
CA LEU A 159 19.52 4.31 21.26
C LEU A 159 20.74 3.53 20.71
N ASN A 160 21.88 4.21 20.65
CA ASN A 160 23.14 3.66 20.19
C ASN A 160 23.07 3.16 18.75
N PHE A 161 22.91 4.11 17.84
CA PHE A 161 22.82 3.81 16.41
C PHE A 161 24.21 3.42 15.86
N ALA A 162 24.26 2.35 15.07
CA ALA A 162 25.37 2.08 14.18
C ALA A 162 25.46 3.21 13.13
N GLN A 163 26.49 3.17 12.26
CA GLN A 163 26.57 4.10 11.14
C GLN A 163 25.44 3.84 10.14
N ILE A 164 24.26 4.35 10.47
CA ILE A 164 23.05 4.21 9.66
C ILE A 164 22.64 5.59 9.18
N ASN A 165 22.44 5.68 7.88
CA ASN A 165 21.93 6.90 7.26
C ASN A 165 20.42 6.74 7.06
N LEU A 166 19.63 7.36 7.92
CA LEU A 166 18.21 7.55 7.64
C LEU A 166 18.03 8.75 6.72
N PRO A 167 17.12 8.68 5.74
CA PRO A 167 16.83 9.83 4.89
C PRO A 167 16.28 11.01 5.71
N GLU A 168 16.15 12.15 5.08
CA GLU A 168 15.50 13.33 5.65
C GLU A 168 14.03 13.06 6.00
N ASN A 169 13.48 13.84 6.94
CA ASN A 169 12.14 13.62 7.47
C ASN A 169 11.05 13.64 6.40
N ASN A 170 11.14 14.46 5.37
CA ASN A 170 10.22 14.50 4.24
C ASN A 170 10.18 13.18 3.46
N LEU A 171 11.34 12.56 3.24
CA LEU A 171 11.44 11.26 2.56
C LEU A 171 10.93 10.11 3.46
N ILE A 172 11.11 10.24 4.78
CA ILE A 172 10.52 9.30 5.74
C ILE A 172 9.00 9.40 5.72
N ILE A 173 8.44 10.61 5.73
CA ILE A 173 7.00 10.87 5.62
C ILE A 173 6.44 10.26 4.33
N GLU A 174 7.12 10.47 3.20
CA GLU A 174 6.73 9.87 1.92
C GLU A 174 6.77 8.34 1.95
N ALA A 175 7.82 7.76 2.53
CA ALA A 175 7.94 6.32 2.67
C ALA A 175 6.85 5.73 3.57
N PHE A 176 6.51 6.40 4.67
CA PHE A 176 5.40 6.01 5.55
C PHE A 176 4.05 6.14 4.83
N GLY A 177 3.84 7.20 4.06
CA GLY A 177 2.65 7.36 3.23
C GLY A 177 2.46 6.21 2.23
N LYS A 178 3.55 5.74 1.62
CA LYS A 178 3.53 4.60 0.70
C LYS A 178 3.25 3.26 1.40
N GLU A 179 3.77 3.07 2.61
CA GLU A 179 3.59 1.84 3.38
C GLU A 179 2.21 1.76 4.04
N PHE A 180 1.84 2.82 4.79
CA PHE A 180 0.63 2.84 5.61
C PHE A 180 -0.58 3.47 4.90
N GLY A 181 -0.39 4.07 3.72
CA GLY A 181 -1.43 4.84 3.03
C GLY A 181 -2.73 4.07 2.85
N TRP A 182 -2.68 2.81 2.44
CA TRP A 182 -3.87 1.98 2.28
C TRP A 182 -4.63 1.81 3.61
N PHE A 183 -3.90 1.57 4.70
CA PHE A 183 -4.49 1.39 6.02
C PHE A 183 -5.14 2.68 6.52
N LEU A 184 -4.47 3.82 6.33
CA LEU A 184 -4.99 5.14 6.72
C LEU A 184 -6.21 5.55 5.88
N VAL A 185 -6.24 5.21 4.59
CA VAL A 185 -7.43 5.45 3.74
C VAL A 185 -8.64 4.66 4.25
N LEU A 186 -8.43 3.43 4.70
CA LEU A 186 -9.49 2.55 5.17
C LEU A 186 -9.92 2.85 6.62
N ASN A 187 -9.03 3.43 7.43
CA ASN A 187 -9.21 3.71 8.87
C ASN A 187 -8.96 5.21 9.14
N LYS A 188 -9.94 6.03 8.82
CA LYS A 188 -9.83 7.51 8.90
C LYS A 188 -9.68 8.06 10.33
N ASP A 189 -9.91 7.23 11.34
CA ASP A 189 -9.69 7.53 12.75
C ASP A 189 -8.25 7.30 13.19
N ARG A 190 -7.37 6.85 12.29
CA ARG A 190 -5.97 6.56 12.56
C ARG A 190 -5.07 7.60 11.91
N SER A 191 -3.96 7.92 12.58
CA SER A 191 -2.97 8.88 12.07
C SER A 191 -1.55 8.53 12.50
N ILE A 192 -0.58 8.89 11.67
CA ILE A 192 0.85 8.70 11.94
C ILE A 192 1.53 10.06 11.75
N PHE A 193 2.42 10.42 12.66
CA PHE A 193 3.17 11.67 12.63
C PHE A 193 4.67 11.41 12.66
N VAL A 194 5.43 12.22 11.94
CA VAL A 194 6.90 12.28 11.99
C VAL A 194 7.29 13.70 12.35
N GLU A 195 7.98 13.89 13.47
CA GLU A 195 8.35 15.22 13.99
C GLU A 195 7.16 16.21 14.06
N GLY A 196 5.98 15.68 14.42
CA GLY A 196 4.75 16.48 14.51
C GLY A 196 4.06 16.78 13.18
N VAL A 197 4.63 16.34 12.05
CA VAL A 197 4.03 16.45 10.73
C VAL A 197 3.27 15.17 10.41
N GLU A 198 2.00 15.30 10.06
CA GLU A 198 1.16 14.15 9.68
C GLU A 198 1.63 13.51 8.38
N VAL A 199 1.65 12.17 8.35
CA VAL A 199 2.03 11.40 7.18
C VAL A 199 1.03 11.63 6.05
N THR A 200 1.52 12.10 4.92
CA THR A 200 0.70 12.38 3.75
C THR A 200 0.40 11.10 2.98
N ILE A 201 -0.88 10.78 2.82
CA ILE A 201 -1.31 9.66 2.00
C ILE A 201 -1.10 9.99 0.52
N PRO A 202 -0.50 9.10 -0.29
CA PRO A 202 -0.35 9.32 -1.73
C PRO A 202 -1.70 9.60 -2.41
N SER A 203 -1.67 10.41 -3.47
CA SER A 203 -2.87 10.76 -4.23
C SER A 203 -3.60 9.52 -4.74
N HIS A 204 -4.89 9.43 -4.49
CA HIS A 204 -5.71 8.26 -4.75
C HIS A 204 -7.19 8.60 -4.95
N ASP A 205 -7.91 7.68 -5.59
CA ASP A 205 -9.37 7.63 -5.58
C ASP A 205 -9.84 6.39 -4.83
N LEU A 206 -10.88 6.53 -4.04
CA LEU A 206 -11.51 5.44 -3.29
C LEU A 206 -12.87 5.11 -3.89
N HIS A 207 -13.02 3.89 -4.38
CA HIS A 207 -14.27 3.34 -4.88
C HIS A 207 -14.80 2.30 -3.87
N THR A 208 -16.10 2.35 -3.58
CA THR A 208 -16.71 1.44 -2.58
C THR A 208 -17.98 0.83 -3.15
N SER A 209 -18.13 -0.48 -3.01
CA SER A 209 -19.33 -1.22 -3.36
C SER A 209 -19.58 -2.36 -2.39
N ASN A 210 -20.82 -2.86 -2.35
CA ASN A 210 -21.20 -4.03 -1.57
C ASN A 210 -21.77 -5.09 -2.50
N PHE A 211 -21.37 -6.34 -2.28
CA PHE A 211 -21.83 -7.49 -3.07
C PHE A 211 -22.44 -8.54 -2.15
N ASN A 212 -23.53 -9.15 -2.59
CA ASN A 212 -24.18 -10.25 -1.88
C ASN A 212 -23.92 -11.55 -2.66
N ILE A 213 -23.13 -12.44 -2.08
CA ILE A 213 -22.79 -13.75 -2.66
C ILE A 213 -23.34 -14.84 -1.74
N GLU A 214 -24.25 -15.64 -2.23
CA GLU A 214 -24.86 -16.73 -1.45
C GLU A 214 -25.40 -16.26 -0.07
N ASN A 215 -26.07 -15.11 -0.03
CA ASN A 215 -26.56 -14.43 1.17
C ASN A 215 -25.48 -13.92 2.14
N ILE A 216 -24.22 -13.88 1.72
CA ILE A 216 -23.12 -13.29 2.47
C ILE A 216 -22.81 -11.90 1.90
N LEU A 217 -22.88 -10.89 2.76
CA LEU A 217 -22.56 -9.50 2.39
C LEU A 217 -21.05 -9.28 2.45
N PHE A 218 -20.47 -8.82 1.35
CA PHE A 218 -19.10 -8.38 1.23
C PHE A 218 -19.04 -6.89 0.98
N SER A 219 -18.22 -6.18 1.75
CA SER A 219 -17.85 -4.78 1.47
C SER A 219 -16.53 -4.78 0.70
N VAL A 220 -16.52 -4.12 -0.45
CA VAL A 220 -15.35 -4.03 -1.33
C VAL A 220 -14.95 -2.57 -1.46
N LYS A 221 -13.71 -2.27 -1.09
CA LYS A 221 -13.09 -0.95 -1.25
C LYS A 221 -11.92 -1.09 -2.21
N ILE A 222 -11.91 -0.32 -3.29
CA ILE A 222 -10.81 -0.30 -4.27
C ILE A 222 -10.15 1.05 -4.19
N ILE A 223 -8.86 1.06 -3.87
CA ILE A 223 -8.02 2.25 -3.90
C ILE A 223 -7.30 2.25 -5.24
N ARG A 224 -7.53 3.28 -6.06
CA ARG A 224 -6.76 3.56 -7.26
C ARG A 224 -5.72 4.64 -6.95
N TRP A 225 -4.47 4.28 -6.99
CA TRP A 225 -3.37 5.20 -6.76
C TRP A 225 -3.01 5.97 -8.02
N SER A 226 -2.70 7.26 -7.88
CA SER A 226 -2.24 8.10 -9.01
C SER A 226 -0.85 7.66 -9.49
N ASP A 227 0.02 7.29 -8.55
CA ASP A 227 1.34 6.73 -8.81
C ASP A 227 1.49 5.40 -8.09
N LYS A 228 2.47 4.61 -8.52
CA LYS A 228 2.76 3.33 -7.89
C LYS A 228 3.22 3.54 -6.44
N PRO A 229 2.42 3.15 -5.43
CA PRO A 229 2.71 3.49 -4.03
C PRO A 229 3.97 2.79 -3.50
N SER A 230 4.26 1.56 -3.95
CA SER A 230 5.40 0.78 -3.49
C SER A 230 5.99 -0.08 -4.61
N SER A 231 6.97 -0.92 -4.28
CA SER A 231 7.45 -1.97 -5.19
C SER A 231 6.40 -3.07 -5.43
N GLU A 232 5.36 -3.13 -4.62
CA GLU A 232 4.28 -4.12 -4.76
C GLU A 232 3.49 -3.90 -6.06
N LYS A 233 2.99 -5.00 -6.57
CA LYS A 233 2.06 -5.04 -7.71
C LYS A 233 0.64 -4.82 -7.19
N SER A 234 -0.31 -4.64 -8.09
CA SER A 234 -1.73 -4.58 -7.73
C SER A 234 -2.21 -5.92 -7.18
N PHE A 235 -2.79 -5.91 -5.98
CA PHE A 235 -3.31 -7.09 -5.29
C PHE A 235 -4.78 -6.91 -4.91
N ASN A 236 -5.45 -8.06 -4.73
CA ASN A 236 -6.72 -8.18 -4.05
C ASN A 236 -6.44 -8.77 -2.66
N TYR A 237 -6.95 -8.12 -1.62
CA TYR A 237 -6.74 -8.47 -0.23
C TYR A 237 -8.07 -8.89 0.40
N LEU A 238 -8.10 -10.06 1.04
CA LEU A 238 -9.16 -10.40 1.99
C LEU A 238 -8.79 -9.85 3.36
N ILE A 239 -9.69 -9.07 3.94
CA ILE A 239 -9.53 -8.44 5.24
C ILE A 239 -10.63 -8.95 6.17
N ASN A 240 -10.23 -9.43 7.33
CA ASN A 240 -11.17 -9.84 8.36
C ASN A 240 -11.82 -8.64 9.07
N THR A 241 -12.78 -8.89 9.97
CA THR A 241 -13.48 -7.84 10.74
C THR A 241 -12.56 -7.03 11.64
N GLY A 242 -11.39 -7.56 12.00
CA GLY A 242 -10.33 -6.85 12.74
C GLY A 242 -9.35 -6.07 11.86
N ASN A 243 -9.70 -5.79 10.60
CA ASN A 243 -8.85 -5.05 9.65
C ASN A 243 -7.50 -5.73 9.30
N LYS A 244 -7.35 -7.03 9.55
CA LYS A 244 -6.16 -7.78 9.19
C LYS A 244 -6.29 -8.40 7.81
N VAL A 245 -5.22 -8.32 7.02
CA VAL A 245 -5.08 -9.05 5.77
C VAL A 245 -4.86 -10.54 6.08
N VAL A 246 -5.83 -11.39 5.72
CA VAL A 246 -5.75 -12.85 5.90
C VAL A 246 -5.30 -13.57 4.63
N HIS A 247 -5.55 -12.96 3.46
CA HIS A 247 -5.13 -13.50 2.18
C HIS A 247 -4.87 -12.40 1.19
N LYS A 248 -3.93 -12.63 0.25
CA LYS A 248 -3.71 -11.74 -0.90
C LYS A 248 -3.45 -12.54 -2.17
N GLU A 249 -4.02 -12.07 -3.28
CA GLU A 249 -3.74 -12.60 -4.59
C GLU A 249 -3.48 -11.48 -5.60
N PHE A 250 -2.85 -11.81 -6.73
CA PHE A 250 -2.64 -10.81 -7.78
C PHE A 250 -3.96 -10.39 -8.42
N SER A 251 -4.18 -9.08 -8.51
CA SER A 251 -5.24 -8.55 -9.36
C SER A 251 -4.96 -8.88 -10.84
N LYS A 252 -6.00 -9.17 -11.62
CA LYS A 252 -5.90 -9.28 -13.09
C LYS A 252 -5.45 -7.98 -13.75
N PHE A 253 -5.53 -6.85 -13.04
CA PHE A 253 -5.13 -5.52 -13.50
C PHE A 253 -3.69 -5.15 -13.15
N ASN A 254 -2.93 -6.02 -12.56
CA ASN A 254 -1.58 -5.75 -12.06
C ASN A 254 -0.55 -5.35 -13.15
N LYS A 255 -0.82 -5.65 -14.43
CA LYS A 255 0.05 -5.31 -15.57
C LYS A 255 -0.49 -4.14 -16.40
N LYS A 256 -1.59 -3.52 -16.01
CA LYS A 256 -2.17 -2.41 -16.77
C LYS A 256 -1.34 -1.15 -16.62
N VAL A 257 -1.12 -0.48 -17.75
CA VAL A 257 -0.24 0.69 -17.83
C VAL A 257 -0.82 1.85 -17.02
N LYS A 258 0.00 2.44 -16.15
CA LYS A 258 -0.38 3.59 -15.29
C LYS A 258 -1.62 3.38 -14.42
N PHE A 259 -2.09 2.13 -14.29
CA PHE A 259 -3.21 1.78 -13.44
C PHE A 259 -2.74 0.96 -12.25
N TYR A 260 -2.75 1.57 -11.08
CA TYR A 260 -2.31 0.97 -9.83
C TYR A 260 -3.51 0.88 -8.89
N SER A 261 -3.97 -0.33 -8.63
CA SER A 261 -5.16 -0.53 -7.80
C SER A 261 -4.96 -1.64 -6.78
N SER A 262 -5.52 -1.44 -5.59
CA SER A 262 -5.59 -2.44 -4.54
C SER A 262 -7.04 -2.60 -4.12
N ALA A 263 -7.55 -3.83 -4.16
CA ALA A 263 -8.90 -4.14 -3.70
C ALA A 263 -8.86 -4.73 -2.29
N TYR A 264 -9.70 -4.25 -1.41
CA TYR A 264 -9.84 -4.66 -0.01
C TYR A 264 -11.25 -5.18 0.19
N ILE A 265 -11.37 -6.48 0.45
CA ILE A 265 -12.61 -7.25 0.49
C ILE A 265 -12.82 -7.69 1.92
N SER A 266 -13.89 -7.23 2.56
CA SER A 266 -14.18 -7.54 3.96
C SER A 266 -15.57 -8.13 4.15
N SER A 267 -15.68 -9.12 5.02
CA SER A 267 -16.93 -9.78 5.43
C SER A 267 -16.66 -10.59 6.69
N LYS A 268 -17.72 -10.91 7.46
CA LYS A 268 -17.63 -11.91 8.56
C LYS A 268 -17.21 -13.29 8.06
N TRP A 269 -17.50 -13.63 6.80
CA TRP A 269 -17.06 -14.88 6.20
C TRP A 269 -15.52 -14.99 6.14
N VAL A 270 -14.83 -13.84 5.96
CA VAL A 270 -13.36 -13.77 5.90
C VAL A 270 -12.71 -14.08 7.26
N ASP A 271 -13.42 -13.94 8.37
CA ASP A 271 -12.89 -14.26 9.70
C ASP A 271 -12.53 -15.74 9.85
N ASN A 272 -13.20 -16.62 9.08
CA ASN A 272 -12.98 -18.07 9.07
C ASN A 272 -12.23 -18.54 7.81
N PHE A 273 -11.69 -17.65 7.01
CA PHE A 273 -11.05 -17.99 5.75
C PHE A 273 -9.71 -18.69 5.96
N ASP A 274 -9.59 -19.91 5.41
CA ASP A 274 -8.36 -20.70 5.40
C ASP A 274 -7.83 -20.86 3.95
N PRO A 275 -6.76 -20.15 3.57
CA PRO A 275 -6.22 -20.23 2.22
C PRO A 275 -5.61 -21.59 1.88
N GLU A 276 -5.19 -22.37 2.88
CA GLU A 276 -4.54 -23.68 2.69
C GLU A 276 -5.54 -24.84 2.75
N GLY A 277 -6.74 -24.61 3.26
CA GLY A 277 -7.78 -25.64 3.38
C GLY A 277 -7.48 -26.71 4.42
N ASN A 278 -6.65 -26.39 5.42
CA ASN A 278 -6.24 -27.33 6.48
C ASN A 278 -7.25 -27.43 7.62
N GLU A 279 -8.19 -26.50 7.69
CA GLU A 279 -9.22 -26.46 8.73
C GLU A 279 -10.56 -27.08 8.27
N VAL A 280 -11.41 -27.39 9.24
CA VAL A 280 -12.63 -28.21 9.09
C VAL A 280 -13.77 -27.54 8.31
N LEU A 281 -13.59 -26.30 7.81
CA LEU A 281 -14.63 -25.54 7.11
C LEU A 281 -14.37 -25.48 5.58
N PRO A 282 -14.84 -26.47 4.80
CA PRO A 282 -14.58 -26.55 3.36
C PRO A 282 -15.14 -25.35 2.57
N ASP A 283 -16.12 -24.63 3.13
CA ASP A 283 -16.78 -23.51 2.46
C ASP A 283 -16.05 -22.17 2.62
N CYS A 284 -14.98 -22.11 3.42
CA CYS A 284 -14.19 -20.90 3.67
C CYS A 284 -12.78 -20.97 3.08
N THR A 285 -12.63 -21.52 1.88
CA THR A 285 -11.33 -21.71 1.21
C THR A 285 -11.30 -21.01 -0.15
N VAL A 286 -10.13 -20.93 -0.78
CA VAL A 286 -9.96 -20.43 -2.16
C VAL A 286 -10.74 -21.24 -3.21
N TYR A 287 -11.14 -22.45 -2.88
CA TYR A 287 -11.90 -23.36 -3.78
C TYR A 287 -13.40 -23.19 -3.67
N SER A 288 -13.89 -22.53 -2.63
CA SER A 288 -15.32 -22.37 -2.35
C SER A 288 -16.06 -21.58 -3.45
N PRO A 289 -17.34 -21.87 -3.71
CA PRO A 289 -18.16 -21.08 -4.62
C PRO A 289 -18.25 -19.60 -4.18
N VAL A 290 -18.33 -19.35 -2.89
CA VAL A 290 -18.37 -17.99 -2.30
C VAL A 290 -17.13 -17.20 -2.68
N TYR A 291 -15.92 -17.77 -2.50
CA TYR A 291 -14.67 -17.10 -2.89
C TYR A 291 -14.64 -16.78 -4.38
N LYS A 292 -14.97 -17.76 -5.23
CA LYS A 292 -15.02 -17.56 -6.68
C LYS A 292 -16.04 -16.50 -7.09
N GLY A 293 -17.20 -16.51 -6.43
CA GLY A 293 -18.26 -15.53 -6.65
C GLY A 293 -17.80 -14.12 -6.35
N ILE A 294 -17.28 -13.87 -5.14
CA ILE A 294 -16.84 -12.54 -4.77
C ILE A 294 -15.64 -12.07 -5.61
N MET A 295 -14.70 -12.94 -5.95
CA MET A 295 -13.56 -12.57 -6.79
C MET A 295 -13.97 -12.22 -8.22
N ASN A 296 -15.02 -12.85 -8.77
CA ASN A 296 -15.58 -12.47 -10.06
C ASN A 296 -16.21 -11.07 -10.02
N GLU A 297 -17.00 -10.75 -8.99
CA GLU A 297 -17.58 -9.41 -8.80
C GLU A 297 -16.48 -8.33 -8.65
N VAL A 298 -15.44 -8.63 -7.88
CA VAL A 298 -14.30 -7.72 -7.72
C VAL A 298 -13.61 -7.45 -9.06
N VAL A 299 -13.42 -8.48 -9.89
CA VAL A 299 -12.82 -8.32 -11.24
C VAL A 299 -13.72 -7.45 -12.13
N LEU A 300 -15.04 -7.65 -12.11
CA LEU A 300 -15.98 -6.84 -12.88
C LEU A 300 -15.92 -5.37 -12.41
N TYR A 301 -15.95 -5.14 -11.13
CA TYR A 301 -15.86 -3.79 -10.56
C TYR A 301 -14.52 -3.10 -10.87
N GLN A 302 -13.40 -3.82 -10.76
CA GLN A 302 -12.09 -3.32 -11.18
C GLN A 302 -12.07 -3.00 -12.69
N LYS A 303 -12.76 -3.77 -13.51
CA LYS A 303 -12.86 -3.52 -14.96
C LYS A 303 -13.60 -2.21 -15.26
N GLU A 304 -14.68 -1.93 -14.57
CA GLU A 304 -15.43 -0.67 -14.72
C GLU A 304 -14.55 0.54 -14.36
N ILE A 305 -13.88 0.49 -13.19
CA ILE A 305 -12.95 1.54 -12.74
C ILE A 305 -11.80 1.72 -13.74
N TYR A 306 -11.26 0.62 -14.26
CA TYR A 306 -10.19 0.67 -15.25
C TYR A 306 -10.64 1.29 -16.57
N GLN A 307 -11.84 0.98 -17.04
CA GLN A 307 -12.38 1.55 -18.29
C GLN A 307 -12.60 3.06 -18.15
N GLU A 308 -13.13 3.51 -17.02
CA GLU A 308 -13.29 4.94 -16.74
C GLU A 308 -11.94 5.65 -16.69
N PHE A 309 -10.99 5.10 -15.94
CA PHE A 309 -9.62 5.60 -15.89
C PHE A 309 -8.99 5.67 -17.29
N LEU A 310 -9.11 4.60 -18.08
CA LEU A 310 -8.47 4.49 -19.38
C LEU A 310 -8.98 5.56 -20.34
N ARG A 311 -10.29 5.84 -20.34
CA ARG A 311 -10.87 6.91 -21.17
C ARG A 311 -10.24 8.26 -20.83
N CYS A 312 -10.25 8.64 -19.56
CA CYS A 312 -9.66 9.90 -19.10
C CYS A 312 -8.15 9.98 -19.36
N TYR A 313 -7.44 8.86 -19.19
CA TYR A 313 -5.99 8.77 -19.44
C TYR A 313 -5.68 8.98 -20.93
N VAL A 314 -6.41 8.28 -21.81
CA VAL A 314 -6.17 8.37 -23.25
C VAL A 314 -6.51 9.76 -23.78
N ASP A 315 -7.58 10.40 -23.30
CA ASP A 315 -7.92 11.77 -23.70
C ASP A 315 -6.78 12.74 -23.39
N LYS A 316 -6.20 12.67 -22.18
CA LYS A 316 -5.02 13.48 -21.81
C LYS A 316 -3.80 13.19 -22.68
N GLU A 317 -3.56 11.93 -23.02
CA GLU A 317 -2.44 11.56 -23.89
C GLU A 317 -2.63 12.06 -25.32
N ILE A 318 -3.85 12.04 -25.85
CA ILE A 318 -4.16 12.61 -27.18
C ILE A 318 -3.93 14.13 -27.18
N GLU A 319 -4.36 14.84 -26.14
CA GLU A 319 -4.07 16.27 -25.99
C GLU A 319 -2.57 16.52 -25.93
N ARG A 320 -1.84 15.76 -25.14
CA ARG A 320 -0.38 15.83 -25.04
C ARG A 320 0.30 15.58 -26.39
N PHE A 321 -0.20 14.61 -27.20
CA PHE A 321 0.33 14.35 -28.52
C PHE A 321 0.07 15.53 -29.46
N ASP A 322 -1.07 16.19 -29.35
CA ASP A 322 -1.37 17.37 -30.14
C ASP A 322 -0.48 18.56 -29.79
N GLU A 323 -0.35 18.88 -28.51
CA GLU A 323 0.50 19.98 -28.01
C GLU A 323 1.98 19.77 -28.40
N ASN A 324 2.46 18.54 -28.38
CA ASN A 324 3.83 18.21 -28.76
C ASN A 324 4.04 17.99 -30.29
N GLY A 325 3.04 18.32 -31.10
CA GLY A 325 3.13 18.27 -32.56
C GLY A 325 3.37 16.84 -33.11
N TYR A 326 2.68 15.83 -32.53
CA TYR A 326 2.75 14.46 -33.03
C TYR A 326 1.87 14.28 -34.27
N PHE A 327 0.75 15.00 -34.33
CA PHE A 327 -0.12 15.02 -35.49
C PHE A 327 0.49 15.80 -36.67
N PRO A 328 0.16 15.42 -37.92
CA PRO A 328 0.65 16.14 -39.09
C PRO A 328 0.21 17.61 -39.12
N GLU A 329 1.05 18.46 -39.69
CA GLU A 329 0.66 19.80 -40.06
C GLU A 329 0.00 19.75 -41.46
N TYR A 330 -1.25 20.19 -41.54
CA TYR A 330 -2.03 20.19 -42.77
C TYR A 330 -1.88 21.51 -43.50
N LYS A 331 -0.75 21.66 -44.23
CA LYS A 331 -0.45 22.86 -45.05
C LYS A 331 -0.93 22.65 -46.51
N ASN A 332 -1.40 23.72 -47.13
CA ASN A 332 -1.77 23.74 -48.57
C ASN A 332 -2.95 22.82 -48.94
N ILE A 333 -3.86 22.57 -48.02
CA ILE A 333 -5.15 21.90 -48.24
C ILE A 333 -6.29 22.77 -47.74
N ASP A 334 -7.53 22.49 -48.20
CA ASP A 334 -8.71 23.17 -47.68
C ASP A 334 -8.80 23.15 -46.17
N LYS A 335 -9.23 24.24 -45.57
CA LYS A 335 -9.27 24.43 -44.11
C LYS A 335 -10.26 23.48 -43.44
N ASN A 336 -11.43 23.26 -44.04
CA ASN A 336 -12.44 22.37 -43.45
C ASN A 336 -11.97 20.91 -43.54
N TYR A 337 -11.37 20.55 -44.67
CA TYR A 337 -10.75 19.23 -44.85
C TYR A 337 -9.59 18.98 -43.86
N ALA A 338 -8.78 19.99 -43.62
CA ALA A 338 -7.68 19.88 -42.62
C ALA A 338 -8.24 19.62 -41.19
N ILE A 339 -9.30 20.33 -40.82
CA ILE A 339 -9.97 20.17 -39.51
C ILE A 339 -10.58 18.77 -39.41
N TRP A 340 -11.30 18.34 -40.41
CA TRP A 340 -11.91 17.02 -40.49
C TRP A 340 -10.85 15.91 -40.38
N ARG A 341 -9.79 15.99 -41.19
CA ARG A 341 -8.70 15.04 -41.20
C ARG A 341 -8.01 14.91 -39.85
N LYS A 342 -7.70 16.05 -39.21
CA LYS A 342 -7.11 16.08 -37.86
C LYS A 342 -8.04 15.41 -36.84
N LYS A 343 -9.34 15.70 -36.88
CA LYS A 343 -10.35 15.11 -36.00
C LYS A 343 -10.40 13.59 -36.14
N ASN A 344 -10.49 13.08 -37.40
CA ASN A 344 -10.56 11.65 -37.63
C ASN A 344 -9.25 10.93 -37.26
N THR A 345 -8.07 11.49 -37.58
CA THR A 345 -6.80 10.94 -37.14
C THR A 345 -6.71 10.84 -35.62
N LYS A 346 -7.16 11.89 -34.90
CA LYS A 346 -7.24 11.86 -33.43
C LYS A 346 -8.17 10.75 -32.94
N SER A 347 -9.35 10.61 -33.55
CA SER A 347 -10.31 9.55 -33.19
C SER A 347 -9.71 8.16 -33.38
N THR A 348 -9.11 7.90 -34.52
CA THR A 348 -8.47 6.60 -34.82
C THR A 348 -7.32 6.30 -33.85
N VAL A 349 -6.45 7.28 -33.57
CA VAL A 349 -5.37 7.11 -32.57
C VAL A 349 -5.96 6.81 -31.18
N LYS A 350 -7.06 7.50 -30.80
CA LYS A 350 -7.76 7.27 -29.55
C LYS A 350 -8.32 5.84 -29.47
N GLU A 351 -8.98 5.36 -30.51
CA GLU A 351 -9.53 4.00 -30.57
C GLU A 351 -8.44 2.93 -30.45
N ILE A 352 -7.33 3.07 -31.17
CA ILE A 352 -6.18 2.16 -31.08
C ILE A 352 -5.60 2.19 -29.67
N TYR A 353 -5.46 3.38 -29.05
CA TYR A 353 -4.92 3.51 -27.72
C TYR A 353 -5.86 2.90 -26.66
N LEU A 354 -7.18 3.03 -26.83
CA LEU A 354 -8.18 2.40 -25.95
C LEU A 354 -8.17 0.87 -26.11
N ALA A 355 -7.99 0.37 -27.33
CA ALA A 355 -7.92 -1.07 -27.59
C ALA A 355 -6.67 -1.71 -26.96
N ASP A 356 -5.50 -1.10 -27.13
CA ASP A 356 -4.26 -1.56 -26.50
C ASP A 356 -3.36 -0.39 -26.08
N PRO A 357 -3.45 0.04 -24.81
CA PRO A 357 -2.60 1.12 -24.30
C PRO A 357 -1.10 0.84 -24.35
N ALA A 358 -0.69 -0.44 -24.42
CA ALA A 358 0.73 -0.79 -24.49
C ALA A 358 1.38 -0.32 -25.79
N ILE A 359 0.64 -0.23 -26.88
CA ILE A 359 1.16 0.21 -28.17
C ILE A 359 1.88 1.55 -28.04
N PHE A 360 1.18 2.60 -27.58
CA PHE A 360 1.79 3.93 -27.48
C PHE A 360 2.74 4.08 -26.28
N ASN A 361 2.58 3.30 -25.22
CA ASN A 361 3.43 3.38 -24.03
C ASN A 361 4.79 2.68 -24.20
N THR A 362 4.93 1.80 -25.18
CA THR A 362 6.21 1.15 -25.52
C THR A 362 7.01 1.93 -26.55
N LEU A 363 6.37 2.84 -27.29
CA LEU A 363 7.00 3.65 -28.33
C LEU A 363 7.66 4.90 -27.74
N ASN A 364 8.83 5.26 -28.25
CA ASN A 364 9.40 6.57 -27.99
C ASN A 364 8.69 7.67 -28.79
N SER A 365 8.93 8.95 -28.44
CA SER A 365 8.29 10.10 -29.09
C SER A 365 8.40 10.11 -30.62
N LYS A 366 9.55 9.66 -31.15
CA LYS A 366 9.80 9.62 -32.60
C LYS A 366 8.97 8.54 -33.29
N GLN A 367 8.90 7.36 -32.66
CA GLN A 367 8.10 6.25 -33.13
C GLN A 367 6.59 6.55 -33.06
N SER A 368 6.12 7.15 -31.98
CA SER A 368 4.73 7.58 -31.86
C SER A 368 4.33 8.59 -32.94
N LYS A 369 5.19 9.58 -33.25
CA LYS A 369 4.97 10.52 -34.35
C LYS A 369 4.88 9.81 -35.71
N ILE A 370 5.75 8.83 -35.95
CA ILE A 370 5.74 8.07 -37.20
C ILE A 370 4.44 7.26 -37.31
N LEU A 371 4.06 6.56 -36.25
CA LEU A 371 2.82 5.77 -36.24
C LEU A 371 1.59 6.64 -36.48
N ILE A 372 1.46 7.76 -35.80
CA ILE A 372 0.33 8.69 -35.99
C ILE A 372 0.28 9.22 -37.44
N ARG A 373 1.43 9.55 -38.05
CA ARG A 373 1.48 10.01 -39.45
C ARG A 373 1.17 8.89 -40.46
N LEU A 374 1.50 7.64 -40.13
CA LEU A 374 1.12 6.50 -40.96
C LEU A 374 -0.40 6.27 -40.91
N LEU A 375 -0.99 6.31 -39.71
CA LEU A 375 -2.45 6.21 -39.54
C LEU A 375 -3.18 7.30 -40.31
N ASP A 376 -2.70 8.54 -40.25
CA ASP A 376 -3.26 9.66 -41.02
C ASP A 376 -3.20 9.41 -42.53
N ARG A 377 -2.11 8.81 -43.06
CA ARG A 377 -1.99 8.44 -44.50
C ARG A 377 -2.92 7.31 -44.88
N ILE A 378 -3.07 6.30 -44.03
CA ILE A 378 -3.97 5.17 -44.26
C ILE A 378 -5.41 5.64 -44.37
N LEU A 379 -5.83 6.54 -43.50
CA LEU A 379 -7.18 7.13 -43.54
C LEU A 379 -7.47 7.80 -44.89
N VAL A 380 -6.50 8.49 -45.48
CA VAL A 380 -6.66 9.14 -46.79
C VAL A 380 -6.58 8.16 -47.95
N SER A 381 -5.75 7.12 -47.86
CA SER A 381 -5.61 6.12 -48.96
C SER A 381 -6.83 5.23 -49.15
N ASN A 382 -7.60 5.01 -48.08
CA ASN A 382 -8.84 4.24 -48.15
C ASN A 382 -10.07 5.05 -48.63
N GLU A 383 -9.90 6.36 -48.89
CA GLU A 383 -10.97 7.28 -49.26
C GLU A 383 -10.96 7.65 -50.75
N ASN A 384 -10.55 6.73 -51.66
CA ASN A 384 -10.64 6.96 -53.07
C ASN A 384 -12.06 7.22 -53.62
N ASP A 385 -13.11 7.12 -52.80
CA ASP A 385 -14.50 7.39 -53.08
C ASP A 385 -15.02 8.69 -52.45
N TRP A 386 -14.14 9.57 -51.98
CA TRP A 386 -14.52 10.80 -51.30
C TRP A 386 -14.99 11.88 -52.23
N ALA A 387 -16.31 12.16 -52.22
CA ALA A 387 -16.88 13.39 -52.77
C ALA A 387 -16.62 14.54 -51.77
N PRO A 388 -15.91 15.61 -52.18
CA PRO A 388 -15.47 16.67 -51.22
C PRO A 388 -16.57 17.60 -50.69
N PHE A 389 -17.85 17.31 -50.82
CA PHE A 389 -18.89 18.28 -50.71
C PHE A 389 -19.95 18.07 -49.60
N ASP A 390 -19.90 17.01 -48.81
CA ASP A 390 -20.89 16.80 -47.73
C ASP A 390 -20.30 16.82 -46.35
N PHE A 391 -19.73 17.95 -45.94
CA PHE A 391 -19.28 18.16 -44.58
C PHE A 391 -20.40 18.41 -43.56
N GLU A 392 -21.62 18.74 -44.03
CA GLU A 392 -22.78 18.97 -43.16
C GLU A 392 -23.55 17.71 -42.78
N GLU A 393 -23.42 16.61 -43.56
CA GLU A 393 -24.07 15.32 -43.26
C GLU A 393 -23.18 14.30 -42.54
N ALA A 394 -21.90 14.56 -42.38
CA ALA A 394 -20.98 13.70 -41.64
C ALA A 394 -21.12 13.88 -40.12
N GLY A 395 -22.32 13.76 -39.62
CA GLY A 395 -22.60 13.63 -38.22
C GLY A 395 -22.36 12.20 -37.77
N GLU A 396 -21.25 11.93 -37.15
CA GLU A 396 -20.72 10.73 -36.50
C GLU A 396 -19.73 9.91 -37.35
N PRO A 397 -18.53 9.66 -36.82
CA PRO A 397 -17.56 8.77 -37.45
C PRO A 397 -18.13 7.35 -37.51
N ARG A 398 -18.13 6.73 -38.70
CA ARG A 398 -18.39 5.29 -38.82
C ARG A 398 -17.32 4.54 -38.04
N GLY A 399 -17.73 3.91 -36.94
CA GLY A 399 -16.84 3.07 -36.14
C GLY A 399 -16.26 1.95 -37.02
N PHE A 400 -14.94 1.87 -37.07
CA PHE A 400 -14.28 0.68 -37.58
C PHE A 400 -14.43 -0.41 -36.50
N SER A 401 -15.25 -1.43 -36.77
CA SER A 401 -15.15 -2.68 -36.00
C SER A 401 -13.93 -3.44 -36.53
N ILE A 402 -12.87 -3.45 -35.77
CA ILE A 402 -11.79 -4.41 -35.97
C ILE A 402 -12.26 -5.68 -35.24
N ASP A 403 -12.76 -6.65 -36.01
CA ASP A 403 -12.92 -8.01 -35.53
C ASP A 403 -11.51 -8.60 -35.32
N LEU A 404 -11.13 -8.77 -34.06
CA LEU A 404 -9.96 -9.52 -33.59
C LEU A 404 -10.40 -10.86 -33.03
#